data_6495a038cb062e12c10349fc8343b90b
#
_entry.id   6495a038cb062e12c10349fc8343b90b
#
_cell.length_a   1.000
_cell.length_b   1.000
_cell.length_c   1.000
_cell.angle_alpha   90.00
_cell.angle_beta   90.00
_cell.angle_gamma   90.00
#
_symmetry.space_group_name_H-M   'P 1'
#
loop_
_entity.id
_entity.type
_entity.pdbx_description
1 polymer ?
#
loop_
_entity_poly.entity_id
_entity_poly.type
_entity_poly.pdbx_seq_one_letter_code
_entity_poly.pdbx_strand_id
1 'polypeptide(L)'
;ENVAQLNVNMVTCGGQATIPMVAAVSRVARVHYAEIIASIASKSAGPGTRANIDEFTETTSRAIEVVGGAAKGKAIIVLNPAEPPLMMRDTVYVLSDEASQDDIEASINEMAEAVQAYVPGYRLKQRVQFEVIPQDKPVNLPGVGQFSGLKTAVWLEVEGAAH
;
A
#
# COMPACT_ATOMS: atom_id res chain seq x y z
N GLU A 1 12.94 28.31 17.00
CA GLU A 1 12.42 27.46 15.94
C GLU A 1 11.61 26.36 16.58
N ASN A 2 10.30 26.50 16.48
CA ASN A 2 9.34 25.49 16.95
C ASN A 2 9.48 24.26 16.08
N VAL A 3 10.14 23.25 16.59
CA VAL A 3 9.92 21.88 16.10
C VAL A 3 8.49 21.54 16.51
N ALA A 4 7.58 21.69 15.57
CA ALA A 4 6.22 21.20 15.74
C ALA A 4 6.30 19.74 16.18
N GLN A 5 5.68 19.43 17.31
CA GLN A 5 5.55 18.06 17.76
C GLN A 5 4.86 17.27 16.63
N LEU A 6 5.65 16.51 15.90
CA LEU A 6 5.15 15.52 14.99
C LEU A 6 4.51 14.41 15.82
N ASN A 7 3.21 14.53 16.01
CA ASN A 7 2.41 13.41 16.47
C ASN A 7 2.39 12.41 15.30
N VAL A 8 3.41 11.56 15.23
CA VAL A 8 3.47 10.50 14.24
C VAL A 8 2.50 9.42 14.72
N ASN A 9 1.28 9.48 14.20
CA ASN A 9 0.36 8.38 14.35
C ASN A 9 0.92 7.21 13.52
N MET A 10 1.47 6.24 14.22
CA MET A 10 1.96 5.01 13.62
C MET A 10 0.76 4.20 13.14
N VAL A 11 0.42 4.39 11.88
CA VAL A 11 -0.53 3.54 11.16
C VAL A 11 -0.07 2.09 11.31
N THR A 12 -0.95 1.15 11.10
CA THR A 12 -0.72 -0.29 11.17
C THR A 12 0.53 -0.75 10.41
N CYS A 13 1.10 -1.90 10.78
CA CYS A 13 2.27 -2.47 10.09
C CYS A 13 2.03 -2.66 8.58
N GLY A 14 0.83 -3.11 8.19
CA GLY A 14 0.44 -3.20 6.78
C GLY A 14 0.38 -1.84 6.08
N GLY A 15 -0.11 -0.81 6.76
CA GLY A 15 -0.12 0.55 6.25
C GLY A 15 1.29 1.11 6.07
N GLN A 16 2.16 0.92 7.04
CA GLN A 16 3.55 1.38 6.97
C GLN A 16 4.33 0.74 5.81
N ALA A 17 4.04 -0.52 5.50
CA ALA A 17 4.68 -1.22 4.41
C ALA A 17 4.17 -0.78 3.02
N THR A 18 2.89 -0.46 2.90
CA THR A 18 2.19 -0.30 1.62
C THR A 18 2.01 1.15 1.18
N ILE A 19 1.75 2.07 2.12
CA ILE A 19 1.54 3.49 1.82
C ILE A 19 2.73 4.12 1.08
N PRO A 20 4.00 3.80 1.39
CA PRO A 20 5.13 4.31 0.62
C PRO A 20 5.06 3.98 -0.87
N MET A 21 4.50 2.83 -1.24
CA MET A 21 4.33 2.44 -2.65
C MET A 21 3.28 3.29 -3.35
N VAL A 22 2.19 3.59 -2.68
CA VAL A 22 1.15 4.52 -3.18
C VAL A 22 1.75 5.90 -3.37
N ALA A 23 2.49 6.40 -2.39
CA ALA A 23 3.17 7.69 -2.46
C ALA A 23 4.19 7.75 -3.60
N ALA A 24 4.91 6.66 -3.86
CA ALA A 24 5.87 6.57 -4.96
C ALA A 24 5.21 6.75 -6.33
N VAL A 25 4.03 6.17 -6.54
CA VAL A 25 3.24 6.39 -7.76
C VAL A 25 2.69 7.81 -7.80
N SER A 26 2.19 8.32 -6.69
CA SER A 26 1.63 9.67 -6.58
C SER A 26 2.61 10.79 -6.90
N ARG A 27 3.92 10.55 -6.74
CA ARG A 27 4.97 11.52 -7.17
C ARG A 27 5.04 11.67 -8.69
N VAL A 28 4.65 10.66 -9.44
CA VAL A 28 4.79 10.62 -10.91
C VAL A 28 3.48 10.91 -11.60
N ALA A 29 2.35 10.41 -11.07
CA ALA A 29 1.04 10.52 -11.68
C ALA A 29 -0.05 10.76 -10.63
N ARG A 30 -1.15 11.38 -11.04
CA ARG A 30 -2.31 11.54 -10.17
C ARG A 30 -2.95 10.17 -9.89
N VAL A 31 -3.08 9.83 -8.62
CA VAL A 31 -3.69 8.59 -8.16
C VAL A 31 -5.16 8.81 -7.84
N HIS A 32 -6.03 8.08 -8.54
CA HIS A 32 -7.48 8.14 -8.35
C HIS A 32 -7.97 7.14 -7.30
N TYR A 33 -7.33 6.00 -7.24
CA TYR A 33 -7.69 4.91 -6.33
C TYR A 33 -6.45 4.09 -5.99
N ALA A 34 -6.35 3.69 -4.74
CA ALA A 34 -5.36 2.72 -4.30
C ALA A 34 -5.98 1.71 -3.34
N GLU A 35 -5.63 0.46 -3.52
CA GLU A 35 -6.08 -0.65 -2.69
C GLU A 35 -4.88 -1.43 -2.18
N ILE A 36 -4.88 -1.71 -0.89
CA ILE A 36 -3.89 -2.56 -0.27
C ILE A 36 -4.52 -3.83 0.30
N ILE A 37 -3.83 -4.93 0.15
CA ILE A 37 -4.19 -6.21 0.75
C ILE A 37 -2.98 -6.66 1.59
N ALA A 38 -3.12 -6.59 2.91
CA ALA A 38 -2.09 -7.00 3.84
C ALA A 38 -2.39 -8.40 4.40
N SER A 39 -1.49 -9.35 4.15
CA SER A 39 -1.58 -10.69 4.73
C SER A 39 -0.63 -10.81 5.90
N ILE A 40 -1.20 -10.95 7.09
CA ILE A 40 -0.49 -10.96 8.37
C ILE A 40 -0.69 -12.32 9.04
N ALA A 41 0.36 -12.86 9.67
CA ALA A 41 0.22 -14.09 10.45
C ALA A 41 -0.76 -13.88 11.62
N SER A 42 -1.72 -14.77 11.80
CA SER A 42 -2.74 -14.68 12.85
C SER A 42 -2.14 -14.59 14.25
N LYS A 43 -1.00 -15.21 14.48
CA LYS A 43 -0.28 -15.12 15.76
C LYS A 43 0.33 -13.77 16.03
N SER A 44 0.70 -13.04 14.99
CA SER A 44 1.25 -11.69 15.11
C SER A 44 0.17 -10.64 15.32
N ALA A 45 -1.09 -10.96 15.02
CA ALA A 45 -2.22 -10.12 15.29
C ALA A 45 -2.61 -10.22 16.77
N GLY A 46 -2.36 -9.15 17.52
CA GLY A 46 -2.78 -9.07 18.93
C GLY A 46 -4.30 -9.07 19.09
N PRO A 47 -4.79 -9.27 20.34
CA PRO A 47 -6.24 -9.24 20.63
C PRO A 47 -6.93 -7.95 20.17
N GLY A 48 -6.26 -6.81 20.27
CA GLY A 48 -6.78 -5.52 19.81
C GLY A 48 -7.00 -5.46 18.30
N THR A 49 -6.09 -6.01 17.50
CA THR A 49 -6.24 -6.07 16.04
C THR A 49 -7.43 -6.92 15.63
N ARG A 50 -7.64 -8.05 16.29
CA ARG A 50 -8.77 -8.94 16.00
C ARG A 50 -10.11 -8.32 16.39
N ALA A 51 -10.16 -7.57 17.49
CA ALA A 51 -11.37 -6.91 17.97
C ALA A 51 -11.73 -5.67 17.14
N ASN A 52 -10.74 -5.01 16.51
CA ASN A 52 -10.88 -3.71 15.87
C ASN A 52 -10.45 -3.74 14.39
N ILE A 53 -10.72 -4.83 13.67
CA ILE A 53 -10.40 -4.94 12.23
C ILE A 53 -11.02 -3.79 11.41
N ASP A 54 -12.24 -3.40 11.73
CA ASP A 54 -12.94 -2.33 11.02
C ASP A 54 -12.26 -0.97 11.23
N GLU A 55 -11.87 -0.65 12.47
CA GLU A 55 -11.12 0.56 12.79
C GLU A 55 -9.75 0.57 12.10
N PHE A 56 -9.06 -0.56 12.09
CA PHE A 56 -7.80 -0.74 11.40
C PHE A 56 -7.93 -0.48 9.89
N THR A 57 -8.98 -1.03 9.28
CA THR A 57 -9.24 -0.90 7.85
C THR A 57 -9.58 0.53 7.48
N GLU A 58 -10.39 1.20 8.27
CA GLU A 58 -10.77 2.60 8.08
C GLU A 58 -9.57 3.53 8.22
N THR A 59 -8.79 3.37 9.29
CA THR A 59 -7.59 4.18 9.55
C THR A 59 -6.56 4.03 8.44
N THR A 60 -6.33 2.81 7.97
CA THR A 60 -5.38 2.55 6.89
C THR A 60 -5.89 3.10 5.56
N SER A 61 -7.18 2.94 5.26
CA SER A 61 -7.79 3.52 4.04
C SER A 61 -7.63 5.03 4.01
N ARG A 62 -7.88 5.70 5.13
CA ARG A 62 -7.68 7.15 5.25
C ARG A 62 -6.21 7.55 5.10
N ALA A 63 -5.29 6.77 5.64
CA ALA A 63 -3.86 7.05 5.51
C ALA A 63 -3.37 6.90 4.04
N ILE A 64 -3.94 5.98 3.28
CA ILE A 64 -3.69 5.86 1.84
C ILE A 64 -4.06 7.16 1.12
N GLU A 65 -5.16 7.78 1.50
CA GLU A 65 -5.63 9.04 0.93
C GLU A 65 -4.74 10.22 1.37
N VAL A 66 -4.56 10.40 2.67
CA VAL A 66 -3.91 11.58 3.25
C VAL A 66 -2.38 11.54 3.07
N VAL A 67 -1.75 10.40 3.26
CA VAL A 67 -0.29 10.24 3.21
C VAL A 67 0.14 9.70 1.85
N GLY A 68 -0.59 8.72 1.32
CA GLY A 68 -0.28 8.11 0.03
C GLY A 68 -0.62 9.00 -1.17
N GLY A 69 -1.51 9.95 -1.02
CA GLY A 69 -1.91 10.87 -2.08
C GLY A 69 -2.99 10.34 -3.03
N ALA A 70 -3.64 9.23 -2.70
CA ALA A 70 -4.76 8.71 -3.47
C ALA A 70 -6.05 9.50 -3.19
N ALA A 71 -6.86 9.74 -4.22
CA ALA A 71 -8.17 10.35 -4.05
C ALA A 71 -9.13 9.46 -3.27
N LYS A 72 -9.01 8.14 -3.44
CA LYS A 72 -9.76 7.11 -2.70
C LYS A 72 -8.86 5.97 -2.30
N GLY A 73 -8.91 5.57 -1.04
CA GLY A 73 -8.15 4.43 -0.49
C GLY A 73 -9.05 3.30 -0.01
N LYS A 74 -8.57 2.07 -0.14
CA LYS A 74 -9.19 0.87 0.43
C LYS A 74 -8.11 -0.03 1.03
N ALA A 75 -8.36 -0.55 2.21
CA ALA A 75 -7.47 -1.50 2.86
C ALA A 75 -8.23 -2.79 3.18
N ILE A 76 -7.59 -3.92 2.92
CA ILE A 76 -8.08 -5.26 3.23
C ILE A 76 -7.00 -5.97 4.04
N ILE A 77 -7.38 -6.61 5.14
CA ILE A 77 -6.50 -7.40 5.96
C ILE A 77 -6.90 -8.86 5.88
N VAL A 78 -5.92 -9.71 5.63
CA VAL A 78 -6.06 -11.15 5.66
C VAL A 78 -5.24 -11.70 6.83
N LEU A 79 -5.89 -12.37 7.77
CA LEU A 79 -5.22 -13.08 8.84
C LEU A 79 -4.90 -14.51 8.38
N ASN A 80 -3.59 -14.80 8.27
CA ASN A 80 -3.12 -16.09 7.82
C ASN A 80 -2.85 -17.02 9.02
N PRO A 81 -3.57 -18.14 9.15
CA PRO A 81 -3.39 -19.08 10.27
C PRO A 81 -2.22 -20.06 10.10
N ALA A 82 -1.40 -19.93 9.05
CA ALA A 82 -0.31 -20.87 8.77
C ALA A 82 0.68 -20.99 9.93
N GLU A 83 1.16 -22.21 10.12
CA GLU A 83 2.21 -22.58 11.08
C GLU A 83 3.36 -23.29 10.35
N PRO A 84 4.62 -22.87 10.50
CA PRO A 84 5.07 -21.67 11.26
C PRO A 84 4.56 -20.37 10.66
N PRO A 85 4.54 -19.26 11.45
CA PRO A 85 4.09 -17.96 10.95
C PRO A 85 4.87 -17.54 9.72
N LEU A 86 4.15 -17.18 8.67
CA LEU A 86 4.75 -16.65 7.45
C LEU A 86 5.09 -15.17 7.61
N MET A 87 6.09 -14.71 6.84
CA MET A 87 6.38 -13.29 6.72
C MET A 87 5.14 -12.52 6.22
N MET A 88 5.06 -11.23 6.55
CA MET A 88 4.01 -10.37 6.02
C MET A 88 4.16 -10.24 4.51
N ARG A 89 3.06 -10.43 3.80
CA ARG A 89 2.95 -10.24 2.35
C ARG A 89 1.86 -9.25 2.04
N ASP A 90 2.21 -8.26 1.26
CA ASP A 90 1.31 -7.19 0.91
C ASP A 90 1.20 -7.03 -0.60
N THR A 91 -0.01 -6.73 -1.05
CA THR A 91 -0.27 -6.38 -2.44
C THR A 91 -0.83 -4.97 -2.49
N VAL A 92 -0.31 -4.16 -3.40
CA VAL A 92 -0.74 -2.79 -3.62
C VAL A 92 -1.18 -2.64 -5.07
N TYR A 93 -2.43 -2.20 -5.27
CA TYR A 93 -2.94 -1.81 -6.57
C TYR A 93 -3.15 -0.31 -6.59
N VAL A 94 -2.60 0.36 -7.60
CA VAL A 94 -2.72 1.80 -7.75
C VAL A 94 -3.27 2.11 -9.13
N LEU A 95 -4.36 2.88 -9.16
CA LEU A 95 -4.99 3.35 -10.39
C LEU A 95 -4.71 4.85 -10.55
N SER A 96 -3.97 5.18 -11.58
CA SER A 96 -3.51 6.55 -11.85
C SER A 96 -3.80 6.99 -13.27
N ASP A 97 -3.60 8.27 -13.55
CA ASP A 97 -3.49 8.75 -14.91
C ASP A 97 -2.35 8.02 -15.63
N GLU A 98 -2.42 7.93 -16.94
CA GLU A 98 -1.33 7.39 -17.74
C GLU A 98 -0.05 8.22 -17.53
N ALA A 99 1.06 7.53 -17.33
CA ALA A 99 2.37 8.13 -17.13
C ALA A 99 3.44 7.14 -17.59
N SER A 100 4.69 7.60 -17.61
CA SER A 100 5.83 6.73 -17.92
C SER A 100 5.94 5.58 -16.90
N GLN A 101 5.79 4.36 -17.39
CA GLN A 101 5.94 3.15 -16.57
C GLN A 101 7.36 3.05 -15.99
N ASP A 102 8.37 3.44 -16.76
CA ASP A 102 9.76 3.46 -16.30
C ASP A 102 9.97 4.45 -15.16
N ASP A 103 9.35 5.61 -15.20
CA ASP A 103 9.43 6.61 -14.13
C ASP A 103 8.71 6.14 -12.86
N ILE A 104 7.57 5.48 -13.01
CA ILE A 104 6.85 4.89 -11.88
C ILE A 104 7.67 3.76 -11.25
N GLU A 105 8.21 2.86 -12.06
CA GLU A 105 9.05 1.76 -11.56
C GLU A 105 10.30 2.28 -10.85
N ALA A 106 10.97 3.29 -11.40
CA ALA A 106 12.11 3.93 -10.78
C ALA A 106 11.75 4.58 -9.43
N SER A 107 10.62 5.28 -9.35
CA SER A 107 10.13 5.89 -8.10
C SER A 107 9.81 4.84 -7.04
N ILE A 108 9.20 3.72 -7.42
CA ILE A 108 8.90 2.60 -6.51
C ILE A 108 10.19 1.96 -6.00
N ASN A 109 11.15 1.69 -6.87
CA ASN A 109 12.43 1.10 -6.47
C ASN A 109 13.21 2.03 -5.52
N GLU A 110 13.25 3.31 -5.82
CA GLU A 110 13.87 4.33 -4.94
C GLU A 110 13.21 4.36 -3.56
N MET A 111 11.87 4.33 -3.52
CA MET A 111 11.14 4.28 -2.27
C MET A 111 11.40 2.99 -1.49
N ALA A 112 11.45 1.85 -2.16
CA ALA A 112 11.77 0.56 -1.53
C ALA A 112 13.15 0.57 -0.90
N GLU A 113 14.16 1.12 -1.58
CA GLU A 113 15.51 1.27 -1.03
C GLU A 113 15.53 2.18 0.20
N ALA A 114 14.78 3.29 0.16
CA ALA A 114 14.66 4.21 1.29
C ALA A 114 14.03 3.52 2.51
N VAL A 115 13.00 2.71 2.32
CA VAL A 115 12.35 1.95 3.40
C VAL A 115 13.27 0.85 3.93
N GLN A 116 14.01 0.17 3.07
CA GLN A 116 14.99 -0.86 3.47
C GLN A 116 16.07 -0.32 4.42
N ALA A 117 16.39 0.97 4.33
CA ALA A 117 17.36 1.59 5.26
C ALA A 117 16.88 1.52 6.72
N TYR A 118 15.58 1.49 6.94
CA TYR A 118 14.96 1.40 8.29
C TYR A 118 14.46 -0.02 8.60
N VAL A 119 14.04 -0.76 7.58
CA VAL A 119 13.48 -2.11 7.68
C VAL A 119 14.22 -3.02 6.72
N PRO A 120 15.35 -3.62 7.13
CA PRO A 120 16.20 -4.43 6.25
C PRO A 120 15.49 -5.62 5.58
N GLY A 121 14.42 -6.13 6.21
CA GLY A 121 13.61 -7.22 5.67
C GLY A 121 12.55 -6.81 4.65
N TYR A 122 12.46 -5.52 4.33
CA TYR A 122 11.52 -4.98 3.36
C TYR A 122 12.03 -5.18 1.93
N ARG A 123 11.22 -5.76 1.07
CA ARG A 123 11.60 -5.97 -0.34
C ARG A 123 10.39 -6.11 -1.25
N LEU A 124 10.59 -5.79 -2.52
CA LEU A 124 9.68 -6.18 -3.57
C LEU A 124 9.80 -7.69 -3.80
N LYS A 125 8.67 -8.39 -3.78
CA LYS A 125 8.63 -9.83 -4.05
C LYS A 125 8.97 -10.15 -5.51
N GLN A 126 8.56 -9.26 -6.41
CA GLN A 126 8.75 -9.38 -7.84
C GLN A 126 8.75 -8.00 -8.49
N ARG A 127 9.08 -7.95 -9.77
CA ARG A 127 9.03 -6.72 -10.55
C ARG A 127 7.63 -6.14 -10.59
N VAL A 128 7.53 -4.81 -10.51
CA VAL A 128 6.29 -4.05 -10.65
C VAL A 128 5.61 -4.40 -11.97
N GLN A 129 4.30 -4.59 -11.94
CA GLN A 129 3.48 -4.93 -13.11
C GLN A 129 2.59 -3.75 -13.47
N PHE A 130 2.41 -3.55 -14.77
CA PHE A 130 1.56 -2.48 -15.30
C PHE A 130 0.50 -3.04 -16.24
N GLU A 131 -0.68 -2.43 -16.20
CA GLU A 131 -1.78 -2.72 -17.12
C GLU A 131 -2.44 -1.40 -17.52
N VAL A 132 -2.54 -1.17 -18.82
CA VAL A 132 -3.29 -0.03 -19.34
C VAL A 132 -4.77 -0.37 -19.40
N ILE A 133 -5.60 0.47 -18.77
CA ILE A 133 -7.05 0.37 -18.82
C ILE A 133 -7.53 1.38 -19.87
N PRO A 134 -7.94 0.91 -21.06
CA PRO A 134 -8.24 1.81 -22.17
C PRO A 134 -9.57 2.54 -21.98
N GLN A 135 -9.71 3.69 -22.62
CA GLN A 135 -10.90 4.53 -22.53
C GLN A 135 -12.17 3.87 -23.08
N ASP A 136 -12.01 2.98 -24.05
CA ASP A 136 -13.13 2.23 -24.65
C ASP A 136 -13.61 1.04 -23.80
N LYS A 137 -12.83 0.64 -22.80
CA LYS A 137 -13.16 -0.41 -21.82
C LYS A 137 -12.83 0.02 -20.39
N PRO A 138 -13.47 1.07 -19.88
CA PRO A 138 -13.21 1.52 -18.50
C PRO A 138 -13.68 0.47 -17.48
N VAL A 139 -13.06 0.49 -16.31
CA VAL A 139 -13.52 -0.30 -15.15
C VAL A 139 -14.39 0.55 -14.26
N ASN A 140 -15.42 -0.04 -13.65
CA ASN A 140 -16.26 0.64 -12.68
C ASN A 140 -15.72 0.41 -11.27
N LEU A 141 -15.32 1.49 -10.61
CA LEU A 141 -14.81 1.46 -9.24
C LEU A 141 -15.89 1.95 -8.26
N PRO A 142 -16.23 1.16 -7.25
CA PRO A 142 -17.16 1.59 -6.21
C PRO A 142 -16.70 2.89 -5.55
N GLY A 143 -17.58 3.89 -5.49
CA GLY A 143 -17.29 5.20 -4.89
C GLY A 143 -16.43 6.15 -5.72
N VAL A 144 -15.96 5.74 -6.91
CA VAL A 144 -15.16 6.57 -7.82
C VAL A 144 -15.86 6.75 -9.16
N GLY A 145 -16.53 5.71 -9.67
CA GLY A 145 -17.15 5.67 -10.98
C GLY A 145 -16.29 4.96 -12.02
N GLN A 146 -16.47 5.31 -13.28
CA GLN A 146 -15.70 4.72 -14.37
C GLN A 146 -14.27 5.26 -14.40
N PHE A 147 -13.32 4.34 -14.55
CA PHE A 147 -11.89 4.64 -14.58
C PHE A 147 -11.24 4.06 -15.83
N SER A 148 -10.40 4.88 -16.47
CA SER A 148 -9.42 4.49 -17.49
C SER A 148 -8.08 5.14 -17.14
N GLY A 149 -6.97 4.52 -17.52
CA GLY A 149 -5.64 5.01 -17.22
C GLY A 149 -4.65 3.87 -17.01
N LEU A 150 -3.81 3.97 -15.99
CA LEU A 150 -2.77 3.00 -15.69
C LEU A 150 -3.02 2.31 -14.35
N LYS A 151 -2.97 0.98 -14.35
CA LYS A 151 -2.94 0.16 -13.15
C LYS A 151 -1.50 -0.27 -12.87
N THR A 152 -1.04 0.03 -11.69
CA THR A 152 0.26 -0.42 -11.17
C THR A 152 0.03 -1.44 -10.07
N ALA A 153 0.69 -2.58 -10.14
CA ALA A 153 0.62 -3.63 -9.12
C ALA A 153 2.01 -3.86 -8.50
N VAL A 154 2.06 -3.83 -7.18
CA VAL A 154 3.28 -4.00 -6.38
C VAL A 154 3.05 -5.11 -5.37
N TRP A 155 4.00 -6.05 -5.29
CA TRP A 155 3.99 -7.11 -4.30
C TRP A 155 5.20 -6.97 -3.37
N LEU A 156 4.92 -6.96 -2.09
CA LEU A 156 5.91 -6.75 -1.03
C LEU A 156 6.01 -7.97 -0.12
N GLU A 157 7.20 -8.20 0.37
CA GLU A 157 7.46 -9.09 1.50
C GLU A 157 8.21 -8.32 2.59
N VAL A 158 7.79 -8.50 3.83
CA VAL A 158 8.45 -7.90 4.99
C VAL A 158 8.81 -9.02 5.97
N GLU A 159 10.09 -9.26 6.12
CA GLU A 159 10.64 -10.22 7.07
C GLU A 159 10.94 -9.52 8.39
N GLY A 160 10.60 -10.17 9.50
CA GLY A 160 10.84 -9.62 10.83
C GLY A 160 9.88 -8.54 11.29
N ALA A 161 8.76 -8.32 10.57
CA ALA A 161 7.72 -7.36 10.93
C ALA A 161 6.86 -7.77 12.14
N ALA A 162 7.29 -8.77 12.89
CA ALA A 162 6.49 -9.39 13.96
C ALA A 162 6.84 -8.85 15.36
N HIS A 163 7.21 -7.57 15.48
CA HIS A 163 7.46 -7.00 16.83
C HIS A 163 6.98 -5.57 16.92
#